data_a8f5ed1dadb35df835faf92b920a530f
#
_entry.id   a8f5ed1dadb35df835faf92b920a530f
#
_cell.length_a   1.000
_cell.length_b   1.000
_cell.length_c   1.000
_cell.angle_alpha   90.00
_cell.angle_beta   90.00
_cell.angle_gamma   90.00
#
_symmetry.space_group_name_H-M   'P 1'
#
loop_
_entity.id
_entity.type
_entity.pdbx_description
1 polymer ?
#
loop_
_entity_poly.entity_id
_entity_poly.type
_entity_poly.pdbx_seq_one_letter_code
_entity_poly.pdbx_strand_id
1 'polypeptide(L)'
;MQSVGQQILIRTKGRSLWWLSKCGWNICCTVIFHFVIYLSTIIFCLLTQSKILSSVDVELMNVMFTTNRATQVSEIGILPFSLLLLPIAISIGINLFQMTLSLFIKPIFSFLFISLFMLSSAYYMSPFWIGNYAMPIRYNLMHTNGMLISNGIIVSILLITASIIIGLISFRYYDIINRD
;
A
#
# COMPACT_ATOMS: atom_id res chain seq x y z
N MET A 1 14.96 21.71 -24.27
CA MET A 1 14.25 22.41 -23.17
C MET A 1 14.54 21.67 -21.87
N GLN A 2 15.31 22.28 -20.95
CA GLN A 2 15.51 21.68 -19.63
C GLN A 2 14.17 21.61 -18.92
N SER A 3 13.81 20.44 -18.41
CA SER A 3 12.54 20.26 -17.70
C SER A 3 12.54 21.13 -16.43
N VAL A 4 11.37 21.64 -16.04
CA VAL A 4 11.20 22.45 -14.80
C VAL A 4 11.81 21.74 -13.59
N GLY A 5 11.78 20.39 -13.59
CA GLY A 5 12.40 19.58 -12.54
C GLY A 5 13.92 19.71 -12.46
N GLN A 6 14.62 19.85 -13.57
CA GLN A 6 16.07 20.08 -13.60
C GLN A 6 16.42 21.47 -13.05
N GLN A 7 15.63 22.49 -13.38
CA GLN A 7 15.84 23.85 -12.86
C GLN A 7 15.63 23.94 -11.34
N ILE A 8 14.62 23.23 -10.81
CA ILE A 8 14.38 23.15 -9.38
C ILE A 8 15.53 22.43 -8.66
N LEU A 9 16.06 21.38 -9.28
CA LEU A 9 17.14 20.56 -8.70
C LEU A 9 18.47 21.33 -8.61
N ILE A 10 18.76 22.20 -9.58
CA ILE A 10 19.95 23.09 -9.56
C ILE A 10 19.82 24.14 -8.44
N ARG A 11 18.62 24.60 -8.12
CA ARG A 11 18.36 25.58 -7.06
C ARG A 11 18.30 24.99 -5.66
N THR A 12 18.04 23.69 -5.51
CA THR A 12 18.00 23.03 -4.21
C THR A 12 19.41 22.72 -3.72
N LYS A 13 19.76 23.18 -2.53
CA LYS A 13 21.07 23.02 -1.88
C LYS A 13 21.46 21.56 -1.56
N GLY A 14 20.60 20.56 -1.85
CA GLY A 14 20.89 19.14 -1.57
C GLY A 14 19.96 18.17 -2.29
N ARG A 15 20.55 17.22 -3.03
CA ARG A 15 19.83 16.12 -3.73
C ARG A 15 18.99 15.28 -2.75
N SER A 16 19.50 15.04 -1.56
CA SER A 16 18.81 14.27 -0.51
C SER A 16 17.52 14.93 -0.04
N LEU A 17 17.53 16.29 0.11
CA LEU A 17 16.33 17.02 0.52
C LEU A 17 15.23 16.94 -0.55
N TRP A 18 15.61 17.02 -1.81
CA TRP A 18 14.68 16.89 -2.92
C TRP A 18 14.04 15.47 -2.95
N TRP A 19 14.84 14.40 -2.75
CA TRP A 19 14.32 13.04 -2.66
C TRP A 19 13.32 12.88 -1.51
N LEU A 20 13.67 13.37 -0.32
CA LEU A 20 12.78 13.31 0.84
C LEU A 20 11.47 14.08 0.62
N SER A 21 11.53 15.22 -0.07
CA SER A 21 10.32 15.98 -0.44
C SER A 21 9.42 15.17 -1.38
N LYS A 22 10.00 14.42 -2.33
CA LYS A 22 9.24 13.52 -3.22
C LYS A 22 8.62 12.36 -2.45
N CYS A 23 9.35 11.76 -1.50
CA CYS A 23 8.81 10.74 -0.62
C CYS A 23 7.63 11.29 0.22
N GLY A 24 7.81 12.47 0.83
CA GLY A 24 6.76 13.12 1.60
C GLY A 24 5.51 13.41 0.77
N TRP A 25 5.68 13.94 -0.44
CA TRP A 25 4.59 14.16 -1.38
C TRP A 25 3.84 12.87 -1.73
N ASN A 26 4.57 11.80 -2.04
CA ASN A 26 4.00 10.49 -2.35
C ASN A 26 3.18 9.94 -1.17
N ILE A 27 3.71 10.03 0.06
CA ILE A 27 2.99 9.62 1.27
C ILE A 27 1.70 10.43 1.42
N CYS A 28 1.75 11.76 1.33
CA CYS A 28 0.58 12.62 1.43
C CYS A 28 -0.49 12.25 0.38
N CYS A 29 -0.09 12.09 -0.88
CA CYS A 29 -1.03 11.70 -1.94
C CYS A 29 -1.68 10.36 -1.67
N THR A 30 -0.92 9.36 -1.18
CA THR A 30 -1.46 8.03 -0.86
C THR A 30 -2.46 8.09 0.30
N VAL A 31 -2.16 8.86 1.34
CA VAL A 31 -3.07 9.05 2.48
C VAL A 31 -4.36 9.74 2.04
N ILE A 32 -4.26 10.82 1.25
CA ILE A 32 -5.42 11.55 0.73
C ILE A 32 -6.28 10.62 -0.14
N PHE A 33 -5.66 9.79 -0.99
CA PHE A 33 -6.36 8.83 -1.83
C PHE A 33 -7.19 7.84 -1.01
N HIS A 34 -6.61 7.26 0.05
CA HIS A 34 -7.36 6.36 0.93
C HIS A 34 -8.45 7.08 1.72
N PHE A 35 -8.19 8.31 2.14
CA PHE A 35 -9.21 9.13 2.80
C PHE A 35 -10.42 9.35 1.88
N VAL A 36 -10.19 9.66 0.60
CA VAL A 36 -11.26 9.82 -0.40
C VAL A 36 -12.03 8.51 -0.59
N ILE A 37 -11.35 7.36 -0.65
CA ILE A 37 -12.00 6.04 -0.75
C ILE A 37 -12.89 5.79 0.47
N TYR A 38 -12.38 5.98 1.69
CA TYR A 38 -13.15 5.75 2.91
C TYR A 38 -14.35 6.70 3.01
N LEU A 39 -14.15 7.98 2.66
CA LEU A 39 -15.22 8.97 2.64
C LEU A 39 -16.32 8.58 1.62
N SER A 40 -15.94 8.19 0.41
CA SER A 40 -16.88 7.74 -0.61
C SER A 40 -17.65 6.50 -0.19
N THR A 41 -17.00 5.57 0.50
CA THR A 41 -17.64 4.37 1.05
C THR A 41 -18.68 4.74 2.12
N ILE A 42 -18.33 5.66 3.03
CA ILE A 42 -19.27 6.14 4.05
C ILE A 42 -20.49 6.82 3.40
N ILE A 43 -20.26 7.71 2.43
CA ILE A 43 -21.33 8.39 1.70
C ILE A 43 -22.24 7.37 1.00
N PHE A 44 -21.66 6.37 0.35
CA PHE A 44 -22.42 5.30 -0.29
C PHE A 44 -23.29 4.54 0.70
N CYS A 45 -22.74 4.14 1.85
CA CYS A 45 -23.49 3.48 2.92
C CYS A 45 -24.65 4.33 3.44
N LEU A 46 -24.45 5.65 3.59
CA LEU A 46 -25.50 6.57 4.02
C LEU A 46 -26.62 6.68 2.98
N LEU A 47 -26.26 6.77 1.69
CA LEU A 47 -27.24 6.87 0.60
C LEU A 47 -28.07 5.59 0.43
N THR A 48 -27.45 4.44 0.62
CA THR A 48 -28.12 3.13 0.52
C THR A 48 -28.81 2.70 1.82
N GLN A 49 -28.74 3.54 2.87
CA GLN A 49 -29.26 3.23 4.22
C GLN A 49 -28.68 1.91 4.79
N SER A 50 -27.48 1.53 4.34
CA SER A 50 -26.80 0.34 4.81
C SER A 50 -26.26 0.56 6.22
N LYS A 51 -26.38 -0.46 7.08
CA LYS A 51 -25.83 -0.39 8.45
C LYS A 51 -24.31 -0.44 8.39
N ILE A 52 -23.67 0.56 8.98
CA ILE A 52 -22.22 0.55 9.20
C ILE A 52 -21.97 -0.23 10.49
N LEU A 53 -21.54 -1.48 10.35
CA LEU A 53 -21.21 -2.34 11.49
C LEU A 53 -19.69 -2.33 11.71
N SER A 54 -19.29 -2.19 12.97
CA SER A 54 -17.89 -2.37 13.39
C SER A 54 -17.56 -3.82 13.75
N SER A 55 -18.53 -4.72 13.64
CA SER A 55 -18.41 -6.17 13.87
C SER A 55 -18.50 -6.94 12.57
N VAL A 56 -17.89 -8.12 12.53
CA VAL A 56 -17.97 -9.02 11.37
C VAL A 56 -19.34 -9.68 11.36
N ASP A 57 -20.04 -9.58 10.24
CA ASP A 57 -21.26 -10.35 9.99
C ASP A 57 -20.88 -11.76 9.54
N VAL A 58 -21.06 -12.72 10.45
CA VAL A 58 -20.71 -14.14 10.23
C VAL A 58 -21.57 -14.77 9.14
N GLU A 59 -22.83 -14.37 9.02
CA GLU A 59 -23.75 -14.91 8.05
C GLU A 59 -23.33 -14.48 6.63
N LEU A 60 -23.01 -13.20 6.45
CA LEU A 60 -22.48 -12.67 5.19
C LEU A 60 -21.15 -13.32 4.80
N MET A 61 -20.27 -13.54 5.78
CA MET A 61 -19.00 -14.20 5.54
C MET A 61 -19.16 -15.65 5.10
N ASN A 62 -20.10 -16.39 5.68
CA ASN A 62 -20.42 -17.76 5.26
C ASN A 62 -20.94 -17.80 3.84
N VAL A 63 -21.77 -16.86 3.43
CA VAL A 63 -22.28 -16.74 2.06
C VAL A 63 -21.15 -16.43 1.07
N MET A 64 -20.25 -15.52 1.42
CA MET A 64 -19.15 -15.12 0.53
C MET A 64 -18.10 -16.23 0.33
N PHE A 65 -17.79 -17.01 1.37
CA PHE A 65 -16.68 -17.97 1.33
C PHE A 65 -17.10 -19.43 1.13
N THR A 66 -18.39 -19.74 1.03
CA THR A 66 -18.94 -21.09 0.76
C THR A 66 -18.32 -22.23 1.60
N THR A 67 -17.72 -21.92 2.72
CA THR A 67 -17.03 -22.89 3.58
C THR A 67 -17.47 -22.70 5.03
N ASN A 68 -17.73 -23.81 5.73
CA ASN A 68 -18.02 -23.89 7.18
C ASN A 68 -16.90 -23.35 8.08
N ARG A 69 -16.07 -22.43 7.59
CA ARG A 69 -14.89 -21.90 8.26
C ARG A 69 -15.15 -20.62 9.07
N ALA A 70 -16.28 -19.97 8.84
CA ALA A 70 -16.64 -18.73 9.57
C ALA A 70 -17.10 -18.97 11.01
N THR A 71 -17.21 -20.22 11.46
CA THR A 71 -17.58 -20.51 12.86
C THR A 71 -16.54 -20.02 13.88
N GLN A 72 -15.29 -19.80 13.47
CA GLN A 72 -14.25 -19.23 14.35
C GLN A 72 -14.26 -17.69 14.37
N VAL A 73 -14.95 -17.05 13.43
CA VAL A 73 -15.05 -15.57 13.32
C VAL A 73 -16.09 -15.00 14.30
N SER A 74 -16.94 -15.87 14.88
CA SER A 74 -18.02 -15.47 15.81
C SER A 74 -17.56 -14.80 17.11
N GLU A 75 -16.26 -14.88 17.45
CA GLU A 75 -15.67 -14.28 18.64
C GLU A 75 -15.09 -12.87 18.44
N ILE A 76 -15.03 -12.37 17.19
CA ILE A 76 -14.47 -11.06 16.89
C ILE A 76 -15.54 -10.00 17.09
N GLY A 77 -15.64 -9.47 18.32
CA GLY A 77 -16.62 -8.42 18.65
C GLY A 77 -16.40 -7.11 17.88
N ILE A 78 -15.20 -6.53 17.95
CA ILE A 78 -14.89 -5.23 17.32
C ILE A 78 -13.70 -5.39 16.40
N LEU A 79 -13.84 -4.93 15.16
CA LEU A 79 -12.73 -4.93 14.18
C LEU A 79 -11.62 -3.98 14.64
N PRO A 80 -10.37 -4.45 14.73
CA PRO A 80 -9.27 -3.61 15.14
C PRO A 80 -8.98 -2.52 14.10
N PHE A 81 -8.70 -1.31 14.56
CA PHE A 81 -8.38 -0.16 13.70
C PHE A 81 -7.17 -0.42 12.76
N SER A 82 -6.31 -1.36 13.13
CA SER A 82 -5.21 -1.83 12.28
C SER A 82 -5.66 -2.37 10.91
N LEU A 83 -6.89 -2.88 10.80
CA LEU A 83 -7.47 -3.32 9.52
C LEU A 83 -7.62 -2.16 8.51
N LEU A 84 -7.87 -0.95 8.98
CA LEU A 84 -7.97 0.23 8.12
C LEU A 84 -6.60 0.85 7.83
N LEU A 85 -5.68 0.81 8.79
CA LEU A 85 -4.36 1.43 8.65
C LEU A 85 -3.37 0.60 7.83
N LEU A 86 -3.43 -0.73 7.92
CA LEU A 86 -2.47 -1.59 7.26
C LEU A 86 -2.51 -1.49 5.71
N PRO A 87 -3.68 -1.46 5.04
CA PRO A 87 -3.74 -1.21 3.60
C PRO A 87 -3.10 0.12 3.19
N ILE A 88 -3.26 1.18 4.01
CA ILE A 88 -2.61 2.48 3.77
C ILE A 88 -1.10 2.34 3.85
N ALA A 89 -0.58 1.70 4.91
CA ALA A 89 0.85 1.53 5.14
C ALA A 89 1.50 0.69 4.02
N ILE A 90 0.86 -0.40 3.60
CA ILE A 90 1.33 -1.23 2.48
C ILE A 90 1.31 -0.44 1.17
N SER A 91 0.26 0.34 0.90
CA SER A 91 0.16 1.18 -0.31
C SER A 91 1.27 2.24 -0.35
N ILE A 92 1.57 2.88 0.78
CA ILE A 92 2.71 3.81 0.90
C ILE A 92 4.01 3.09 0.56
N GLY A 93 4.24 1.91 1.15
CA GLY A 93 5.43 1.12 0.92
C GLY A 93 5.62 0.75 -0.55
N ILE A 94 4.56 0.24 -1.20
CA ILE A 94 4.58 -0.15 -2.62
C ILE A 94 4.84 1.06 -3.52
N ASN A 95 4.19 2.20 -3.26
CA ASN A 95 4.37 3.42 -4.05
C ASN A 95 5.80 3.97 -3.92
N LEU A 96 6.36 3.98 -2.71
CA LEU A 96 7.76 4.38 -2.48
C LEU A 96 8.73 3.41 -3.14
N PHE A 97 8.46 2.11 -3.06
CA PHE A 97 9.26 1.09 -3.73
C PHE A 97 9.25 1.25 -5.25
N GLN A 98 8.07 1.49 -5.84
CA GLN A 98 7.92 1.78 -7.27
C GLN A 98 8.72 3.03 -7.67
N MET A 99 8.63 4.11 -6.88
CA MET A 99 9.37 5.35 -7.13
C MET A 99 10.89 5.11 -7.06
N THR A 100 11.36 4.32 -6.10
CA THR A 100 12.77 3.95 -5.98
C THR A 100 13.22 3.06 -7.14
N LEU A 101 12.40 2.07 -7.53
CA LEU A 101 12.68 1.20 -8.66
C LEU A 101 12.78 1.97 -9.98
N SER A 102 12.01 3.05 -10.14
CA SER A 102 12.07 3.91 -11.32
C SER A 102 13.39 4.69 -11.48
N LEU A 103 14.24 4.72 -10.45
CA LEU A 103 15.61 5.24 -10.57
C LEU A 103 16.54 4.29 -11.33
N PHE A 104 16.28 2.98 -11.27
CA PHE A 104 17.12 1.94 -11.89
C PHE A 104 16.63 1.53 -13.28
N ILE A 105 15.31 1.45 -13.45
CA ILE A 105 14.65 1.05 -14.70
C ILE A 105 13.70 2.16 -15.16
N LYS A 106 13.35 2.12 -16.47
CA LYS A 106 12.39 3.09 -17.03
C LYS A 106 11.07 3.03 -16.25
N PRO A 107 10.43 4.18 -15.94
CA PRO A 107 9.22 4.24 -15.10
C PRO A 107 8.08 3.33 -15.55
N ILE A 108 7.93 3.14 -16.87
CA ILE A 108 6.94 2.24 -17.46
C ILE A 108 7.15 0.78 -17.03
N PHE A 109 8.41 0.29 -17.07
CA PHE A 109 8.72 -1.08 -16.66
C PHE A 109 8.61 -1.27 -15.15
N SER A 110 8.97 -0.24 -14.37
CA SER A 110 8.76 -0.24 -12.92
C SER A 110 7.28 -0.37 -12.57
N PHE A 111 6.43 0.40 -13.23
CA PHE A 111 4.99 0.32 -13.05
C PHE A 111 4.43 -1.05 -13.45
N LEU A 112 4.82 -1.56 -14.62
CA LEU A 112 4.38 -2.88 -15.11
C LEU A 112 4.78 -3.99 -14.13
N PHE A 113 6.03 -3.97 -13.64
CA PHE A 113 6.53 -4.96 -12.69
C PHE A 113 5.70 -4.98 -11.40
N ILE A 114 5.45 -3.81 -10.81
CA ILE A 114 4.64 -3.70 -9.59
C ILE A 114 3.19 -4.12 -9.84
N SER A 115 2.62 -3.74 -10.98
CA SER A 115 1.25 -4.13 -11.33
C SER A 115 1.10 -5.64 -11.49
N LEU A 116 2.03 -6.30 -12.17
CA LEU A 116 2.06 -7.76 -12.30
C LEU A 116 2.25 -8.45 -10.95
N PHE A 117 3.14 -7.90 -10.11
CA PHE A 117 3.35 -8.41 -8.75
C PHE A 117 2.09 -8.31 -7.90
N MET A 118 1.38 -7.17 -7.95
CA MET A 118 0.12 -6.98 -7.24
C MET A 118 -1.00 -7.88 -7.80
N LEU A 119 -1.07 -8.05 -9.13
CA LEU A 119 -2.02 -8.95 -9.76
C LEU A 119 -1.77 -10.41 -9.33
N SER A 120 -0.52 -10.83 -9.29
CA SER A 120 -0.15 -12.18 -8.82
C SER A 120 -0.56 -12.39 -7.36
N SER A 121 -0.48 -11.38 -6.52
CA SER A 121 -0.93 -11.46 -5.13
C SER A 121 -2.44 -11.69 -5.01
N ALA A 122 -3.23 -11.32 -6.01
CA ALA A 122 -4.67 -11.56 -6.03
C ALA A 122 -5.00 -13.06 -6.18
N TYR A 123 -4.16 -13.80 -6.90
CA TYR A 123 -4.35 -15.24 -7.13
C TYR A 123 -3.76 -16.12 -6.04
N TYR A 124 -2.57 -15.75 -5.53
CA TYR A 124 -1.83 -16.58 -4.59
C TYR A 124 -1.93 -16.06 -3.16
N MET A 125 -2.52 -16.85 -2.27
CA MET A 125 -2.57 -16.56 -0.83
C MET A 125 -1.31 -17.09 -0.14
N SER A 126 -0.24 -16.32 -0.19
CA SER A 126 1.05 -16.66 0.44
C SER A 126 1.66 -15.42 1.11
N PRO A 127 2.36 -15.57 2.25
CA PRO A 127 3.06 -14.48 2.95
C PRO A 127 4.10 -13.76 2.11
N PHE A 128 4.61 -14.40 1.07
CA PHE A 128 5.58 -13.83 0.13
C PHE A 128 4.99 -12.66 -0.68
N TRP A 129 3.72 -12.73 -1.01
CA TRP A 129 3.07 -11.72 -1.82
C TRP A 129 2.59 -10.54 -0.97
N ILE A 130 3.33 -9.43 -1.02
CA ILE A 130 3.09 -8.23 -0.21
C ILE A 130 1.68 -7.67 -0.39
N GLY A 131 1.10 -7.78 -1.58
CA GLY A 131 -0.28 -7.34 -1.87
C GLY A 131 -1.34 -8.04 -1.03
N ASN A 132 -1.08 -9.24 -0.51
CA ASN A 132 -2.00 -9.94 0.38
C ASN A 132 -2.23 -9.18 1.69
N TYR A 133 -1.23 -8.46 2.18
CA TYR A 133 -1.35 -7.63 3.37
C TYR A 133 -2.13 -6.32 3.14
N ALA A 134 -2.42 -5.96 1.89
CA ALA A 134 -3.32 -4.87 1.56
C ALA A 134 -4.80 -5.29 1.53
N MET A 135 -5.09 -6.60 1.63
CA MET A 135 -6.43 -7.17 1.54
C MET A 135 -6.93 -7.63 2.91
N PRO A 136 -7.77 -6.85 3.62
CA PRO A 136 -8.25 -7.19 4.97
C PRO A 136 -8.92 -8.55 5.07
N ILE A 137 -9.61 -8.98 3.99
CA ILE A 137 -10.31 -10.26 3.91
C ILE A 137 -9.39 -11.49 4.03
N ARG A 138 -8.08 -11.30 3.83
CA ARG A 138 -7.06 -12.37 3.90
C ARG A 138 -6.33 -12.45 5.23
N TYR A 139 -6.73 -11.66 6.20
CA TYR A 139 -6.12 -11.73 7.53
C TYR A 139 -6.64 -12.91 8.33
N ASN A 140 -5.83 -13.36 9.26
CA ASN A 140 -6.16 -14.44 10.19
C ASN A 140 -7.43 -14.18 11.00
N LEU A 141 -7.86 -12.92 11.14
CA LEU A 141 -9.14 -12.55 11.74
C LEU A 141 -10.34 -12.98 10.89
N MET A 142 -10.17 -13.10 9.57
CA MET A 142 -11.23 -13.42 8.63
C MET A 142 -11.11 -14.86 8.08
N HIS A 143 -9.91 -15.43 8.13
CA HIS A 143 -9.63 -16.74 7.54
C HIS A 143 -8.67 -17.54 8.42
N THR A 144 -8.95 -18.81 8.69
CA THR A 144 -8.15 -19.69 9.58
C THR A 144 -6.68 -19.82 9.17
N ASN A 145 -6.38 -19.76 7.87
CA ASN A 145 -5.03 -19.76 7.32
C ASN A 145 -4.61 -18.37 6.83
N GLY A 146 -5.20 -17.32 7.39
CA GLY A 146 -4.98 -15.93 6.98
C GLY A 146 -3.62 -15.39 7.40
N MET A 147 -3.29 -14.24 6.84
CA MET A 147 -2.06 -13.52 7.15
C MET A 147 -2.12 -12.85 8.52
N LEU A 148 -1.03 -12.95 9.29
CA LEU A 148 -0.89 -12.23 10.55
C LEU A 148 -0.75 -10.73 10.30
N ILE A 149 -1.55 -9.93 10.98
CA ILE A 149 -1.49 -8.46 10.90
C ILE A 149 -0.09 -7.94 11.31
N SER A 150 0.52 -8.55 12.33
CA SER A 150 1.87 -8.20 12.78
C SER A 150 2.91 -8.33 11.67
N ASN A 151 2.85 -9.40 10.88
CA ASN A 151 3.75 -9.58 9.73
C ASN A 151 3.54 -8.49 8.68
N GLY A 152 2.29 -8.09 8.42
CA GLY A 152 1.97 -6.99 7.51
C GLY A 152 2.55 -5.66 7.97
N ILE A 153 2.50 -5.36 9.27
CA ILE A 153 3.12 -4.15 9.84
C ILE A 153 4.64 -4.18 9.65
N ILE A 154 5.28 -5.30 9.95
CA ILE A 154 6.74 -5.46 9.78
C ILE A 154 7.12 -5.27 8.30
N VAL A 155 6.41 -5.94 7.40
CA VAL A 155 6.66 -5.84 5.95
C VAL A 155 6.49 -4.41 5.46
N SER A 156 5.45 -3.68 5.89
CA SER A 156 5.22 -2.29 5.49
C SER A 156 6.35 -1.38 5.97
N ILE A 157 6.79 -1.52 7.23
CA ILE A 157 7.89 -0.72 7.78
C ILE A 157 9.20 -1.01 7.03
N LEU A 158 9.51 -2.28 6.79
CA LEU A 158 10.71 -2.67 6.04
C LEU A 158 10.68 -2.12 4.61
N LEU A 159 9.53 -2.19 3.93
CA LEU A 159 9.39 -1.71 2.56
C LEU A 159 9.56 -0.18 2.49
N ILE A 160 8.94 0.56 3.40
CA ILE A 160 9.05 2.02 3.48
C ILE A 160 10.49 2.44 3.77
N THR A 161 11.09 1.89 4.82
CA THR A 161 12.47 2.26 5.23
C THR A 161 13.49 1.89 4.18
N ALA A 162 13.43 0.68 3.61
CA ALA A 162 14.32 0.24 2.55
C ALA A 162 14.19 1.14 1.31
N SER A 163 12.98 1.47 0.88
CA SER A 163 12.74 2.33 -0.29
C SER A 163 13.31 3.74 -0.08
N ILE A 164 13.14 4.32 1.10
CA ILE A 164 13.68 5.65 1.39
C ILE A 164 15.20 5.63 1.40
N ILE A 165 15.82 4.63 2.09
CA ILE A 165 17.28 4.53 2.22
C ILE A 165 17.94 4.25 0.86
N ILE A 166 17.45 3.23 0.13
CA ILE A 166 17.98 2.89 -1.20
C ILE A 166 17.83 4.07 -2.14
N GLY A 167 16.67 4.73 -2.12
CA GLY A 167 16.42 5.90 -2.94
C GLY A 167 17.32 7.08 -2.58
N LEU A 168 17.59 7.35 -1.30
CA LEU A 168 18.53 8.39 -0.86
C LEU A 168 19.95 8.11 -1.36
N ILE A 169 20.43 6.88 -1.24
CA ILE A 169 21.76 6.47 -1.68
C ILE A 169 21.85 6.57 -3.21
N SER A 170 20.91 5.97 -3.92
CA SER A 170 20.92 5.93 -5.37
C SER A 170 20.78 7.33 -5.98
N PHE A 171 19.89 8.16 -5.43
CA PHE A 171 19.66 9.51 -5.94
C PHE A 171 20.86 10.44 -5.71
N ARG A 172 21.68 10.19 -4.70
CA ARG A 172 22.93 10.94 -4.46
C ARG A 172 23.93 10.75 -5.61
N TYR A 173 23.99 9.53 -6.18
CA TYR A 173 24.88 9.16 -7.28
C TYR A 173 24.22 9.21 -8.66
N TYR A 174 22.92 9.55 -8.72
CA TYR A 174 22.16 9.56 -9.96
C TYR A 174 22.61 10.67 -10.89
N ASP A 175 23.10 10.29 -12.08
CA ASP A 175 23.47 11.24 -13.11
C ASP A 175 22.24 11.62 -13.95
N ILE A 176 21.80 12.88 -13.79
CA ILE A 176 20.56 13.39 -14.37
C ILE A 176 20.78 13.82 -15.84
N ILE A 177 22.05 13.99 -16.24
CA ILE A 177 22.42 14.60 -17.52
C ILE A 177 22.51 13.56 -18.66
N ASN A 178 22.81 12.29 -18.32
CA ASN A 178 23.17 11.26 -19.32
C ASN A 178 22.08 10.20 -19.59
N ARG A 179 20.81 10.49 -19.36
CA ARG A 179 19.72 9.54 -19.65
C ARG A 179 18.83 10.06 -20.77
N ASP A 180 19.31 9.93 -22.00
CA ASP A 180 18.48 9.94 -23.20
C ASP A 180 18.16 8.51 -23.64
#